data_2d1c265dc3ba81d8110f64765f28dad6
#
_entry.id   2d1c265dc3ba81d8110f64765f28dad6
#
_cell.length_a   1.000
_cell.length_b   1.000
_cell.length_c   1.000
_cell.angle_alpha   90.00
_cell.angle_beta   90.00
_cell.angle_gamma   90.00
#
_symmetry.space_group_name_H-M   'P 1'
#
loop_
_entity.id
_entity.type
_entity.pdbx_description
1 polymer ?
#
loop_
_entity_poly.entity_id
_entity_poly.type
_entity_poly.pdbx_seq_one_letter_code
_entity_poly.pdbx_strand_id
1 'polypeptide(L)'
;MEFIGPIDPPSGKKNYIIVCTDYLKKWVETKFVKVETEEKVVEFMRENVFYNFGYRREGVTDYGAQFTSHLIENILRRHKIKHKNYTAYHPQANGQVEVTNIAIEIILTKVVSSSRKDWVEILVEATWAYNTTWKTTTRFTPYDLVYGKKAMLSIEFEFNTLRTTVELELDI
;
A
#
# COMPACT_ATOMS: atom_id res chain seq x y z
N MET A 1 -9.23 0.62 0.97
CA MET A 1 -8.52 -0.18 2.00
C MET A 1 -9.18 -1.54 2.05
N GLU A 2 -8.39 -2.60 2.10
CA GLU A 2 -8.85 -3.99 2.10
C GLU A 2 -7.82 -4.93 2.71
N PHE A 3 -8.17 -6.21 2.88
CA PHE A 3 -7.24 -7.26 3.28
C PHE A 3 -6.86 -8.14 2.09
N ILE A 4 -5.61 -8.56 2.04
CA ILE A 4 -5.09 -9.63 1.17
C ILE A 4 -4.89 -10.86 2.04
N GLY A 5 -5.41 -11.99 1.64
CA GLY A 5 -5.24 -13.27 2.34
C GLY A 5 -6.51 -14.12 2.42
N PRO A 6 -6.46 -15.25 3.13
CA PRO A 6 -5.32 -15.73 3.89
C PRO A 6 -4.15 -16.19 3.00
N ILE A 7 -2.93 -15.80 3.35
CA ILE A 7 -1.71 -16.19 2.63
C ILE A 7 -1.23 -17.55 3.16
N ASP A 8 -0.98 -18.48 2.26
CA ASP A 8 -0.48 -19.81 2.56
C ASP A 8 0.86 -20.06 1.82
N PRO A 9 1.90 -20.49 2.52
CA PRO A 9 2.02 -20.71 3.97
C PRO A 9 2.09 -19.38 4.76
N PRO A 10 1.64 -19.40 6.03
CA PRO A 10 1.77 -18.23 6.89
C PRO A 10 3.23 -17.93 7.23
N SER A 11 3.58 -16.64 7.36
CA SER A 11 4.90 -16.20 7.79
C SER A 11 4.83 -15.67 9.23
N GLY A 12 5.61 -16.22 10.16
CA GLY A 12 5.63 -15.78 11.55
C GLY A 12 4.24 -15.76 12.22
N LYS A 13 3.37 -16.73 11.91
CA LYS A 13 1.97 -16.81 12.35
C LYS A 13 1.10 -15.65 11.82
N LYS A 14 1.52 -14.97 10.77
CA LYS A 14 0.75 -13.94 10.06
C LYS A 14 0.16 -14.54 8.79
N ASN A 15 -1.08 -14.21 8.50
CA ASN A 15 -1.83 -14.78 7.38
C ASN A 15 -2.40 -13.71 6.45
N TYR A 16 -2.42 -12.45 6.90
CA TYR A 16 -3.09 -11.39 6.15
C TYR A 16 -2.20 -10.16 6.03
N ILE A 17 -2.42 -9.40 4.98
CA ILE A 17 -1.88 -8.06 4.78
C ILE A 17 -3.06 -7.10 4.69
N ILE A 18 -3.07 -6.07 5.53
CA ILE A 18 -3.97 -4.94 5.34
C ILE A 18 -3.28 -3.94 4.42
N VAL A 19 -4.02 -3.45 3.42
CA VAL A 19 -3.52 -2.54 2.38
C VAL A 19 -4.38 -1.29 2.32
N CYS A 20 -3.75 -0.13 2.25
CA CYS A 20 -4.40 1.14 1.99
C CYS A 20 -3.72 1.84 0.83
N THR A 21 -4.50 2.21 -0.21
CA THR A 21 -3.99 2.90 -1.39
C THR A 21 -4.56 4.31 -1.48
N ASP A 22 -3.70 5.31 -1.66
CA ASP A 22 -4.12 6.66 -2.06
C ASP A 22 -4.49 6.64 -3.54
N TYR A 23 -5.76 6.92 -3.82
CA TYR A 23 -6.31 6.85 -5.18
C TYR A 23 -5.62 7.79 -6.17
N LEU A 24 -5.23 8.99 -5.73
CA LEU A 24 -4.61 10.00 -6.60
C LEU A 24 -3.11 9.77 -6.78
N LYS A 25 -2.40 9.60 -5.66
CA LYS A 25 -0.94 9.48 -5.66
C LYS A 25 -0.45 8.06 -5.90
N LYS A 26 -1.34 7.06 -5.87
CA LYS A 26 -1.01 5.64 -5.98
C LYS A 26 -0.09 5.13 -4.86
N TRP A 27 0.08 5.91 -3.81
CA TRP A 27 0.84 5.53 -2.63
C TRP A 27 0.17 4.39 -1.88
N VAL A 28 0.95 3.44 -1.41
CA VAL A 28 0.46 2.26 -0.69
C VAL A 28 1.09 2.18 0.68
N GLU A 29 0.24 1.95 1.67
CA GLU A 29 0.64 1.50 3.00
C GLU A 29 0.21 0.06 3.19
N THR A 30 1.08 -0.74 3.78
CA THR A 30 0.81 -2.15 4.09
C THR A 30 1.19 -2.49 5.53
N LYS A 31 0.49 -3.44 6.12
CA LYS A 31 0.84 -4.01 7.42
C LYS A 31 0.42 -5.47 7.47
N PHE A 32 1.30 -6.33 7.94
CA PHE A 32 0.94 -7.73 8.16
C PHE A 32 0.17 -7.90 9.47
N VAL A 33 -0.84 -8.75 9.44
CA VAL A 33 -1.66 -9.06 10.62
C VAL A 33 -1.92 -10.57 10.72
N LYS A 34 -2.24 -11.02 11.93
CA LYS A 34 -2.58 -12.43 12.18
C LYS A 34 -4.01 -12.76 11.80
N VAL A 35 -4.91 -11.83 12.06
CA VAL A 35 -6.36 -11.95 11.87
C VAL A 35 -6.93 -10.63 11.36
N GLU A 36 -8.02 -10.73 10.60
CA GLU A 36 -8.77 -9.61 10.07
C GLU A 36 -9.77 -9.14 11.12
N THR A 37 -9.39 -8.17 11.94
CA THR A 37 -10.30 -7.60 12.94
C THR A 37 -10.41 -6.09 12.83
N GLU A 38 -11.51 -5.54 13.33
CA GLU A 38 -11.75 -4.10 13.34
C GLU A 38 -10.70 -3.33 14.14
N GLU A 39 -10.18 -3.91 15.23
CA GLU A 39 -9.12 -3.28 16.02
C GLU A 39 -7.83 -3.16 15.21
N LYS A 40 -7.52 -4.16 14.36
CA LYS A 40 -6.35 -4.11 13.48
C LYS A 40 -6.51 -3.10 12.37
N VAL A 41 -7.72 -2.91 11.87
CA VAL A 41 -8.04 -1.83 10.93
C VAL A 41 -7.82 -0.47 11.59
N VAL A 42 -8.33 -0.27 12.81
CA VAL A 42 -8.17 0.99 13.56
C VAL A 42 -6.70 1.29 13.87
N GLU A 43 -5.96 0.29 14.35
CA GLU A 43 -4.52 0.41 14.62
C GLU A 43 -3.78 0.83 13.35
N PHE A 44 -4.04 0.16 12.24
CA PHE A 44 -3.43 0.46 10.94
C PHE A 44 -3.78 1.87 10.45
N MET A 45 -5.06 2.25 10.48
CA MET A 45 -5.50 3.60 10.10
C MET A 45 -4.78 4.68 10.91
N ARG A 46 -4.64 4.48 12.21
CA ARG A 46 -4.00 5.43 13.09
C ARG A 46 -2.50 5.55 12.82
N GLU A 47 -1.79 4.41 12.82
CA GLU A 47 -0.34 4.39 12.77
C GLU A 47 0.22 4.63 11.36
N ASN A 48 -0.37 4.00 10.34
CA ASN A 48 0.16 4.03 8.98
C ASN A 48 -0.47 5.14 8.12
N VAL A 49 -1.73 5.53 8.41
CA VAL A 49 -2.42 6.50 7.56
C VAL A 49 -2.49 7.88 8.23
N PHE A 50 -3.10 7.97 9.41
CA PHE A 50 -3.38 9.28 10.00
C PHE A 50 -2.14 9.98 10.54
N TYR A 51 -1.23 9.27 11.19
CA TYR A 51 -0.01 9.87 11.73
C TYR A 51 0.96 10.31 10.63
N ASN A 52 0.99 9.59 9.50
CA ASN A 52 1.90 9.90 8.41
C ASN A 52 1.35 10.96 7.44
N PHE A 53 0.02 10.95 7.20
CA PHE A 53 -0.60 11.72 6.12
C PHE A 53 -1.75 12.61 6.57
N GLY A 54 -2.10 12.60 7.85
CA GLY A 54 -3.26 13.32 8.38
C GLY A 54 -4.61 12.68 7.98
N TYR A 55 -5.69 13.32 8.38
CA TYR A 55 -7.04 12.85 8.10
C TYR A 55 -7.46 13.17 6.68
N ARG A 56 -8.06 12.19 6.02
CA ARG A 56 -8.57 12.32 4.66
C ARG A 56 -10.04 12.72 4.68
N ARG A 57 -10.51 13.34 3.58
CA ARG A 57 -11.94 13.71 3.46
C ARG A 57 -12.83 12.49 3.26
N GLU A 58 -12.31 11.46 2.62
CA GLU A 58 -13.05 10.28 2.21
C GLU A 58 -12.18 9.03 2.40
N GLY A 59 -12.80 7.98 2.91
CA GLY A 59 -12.23 6.64 3.04
C GLY A 59 -13.12 5.63 2.37
N VAL A 60 -12.51 4.73 1.64
CA VAL A 60 -13.18 3.71 0.86
C VAL A 60 -12.70 2.35 1.30
N THR A 61 -13.64 1.44 1.60
CA THR A 61 -13.36 0.07 2.01
C THR A 61 -14.29 -0.90 1.29
N ASP A 62 -13.96 -2.18 1.34
CA ASP A 62 -14.92 -3.22 0.99
C ASP A 62 -16.04 -3.35 2.03
N TYR A 63 -16.95 -4.32 1.83
CA TYR A 63 -18.06 -4.61 2.75
C TYR A 63 -17.69 -5.61 3.86
N GLY A 64 -16.41 -5.92 4.06
CA GLY A 64 -16.00 -6.81 5.13
C GLY A 64 -16.52 -6.33 6.50
N ALA A 65 -16.96 -7.25 7.34
CA ALA A 65 -17.51 -6.93 8.66
C ALA A 65 -16.55 -6.09 9.51
N GLN A 66 -15.24 -6.32 9.35
CA GLN A 66 -14.18 -5.58 10.01
C GLN A 66 -14.09 -4.11 9.59
N PHE A 67 -14.66 -3.71 8.44
CA PHE A 67 -14.69 -2.32 7.96
C PHE A 67 -16.04 -1.64 8.18
N THR A 68 -17.10 -2.41 8.38
CA THR A 68 -18.48 -1.90 8.56
C THR A 68 -18.92 -1.89 10.03
N SER A 69 -18.00 -2.12 10.94
CA SER A 69 -18.29 -2.14 12.38
C SER A 69 -18.57 -0.75 12.94
N HIS A 70 -19.31 -0.70 14.05
CA HIS A 70 -19.57 0.54 14.78
C HIS A 70 -18.30 1.24 15.27
N LEU A 71 -17.24 0.47 15.54
CA LEU A 71 -15.95 1.03 15.94
C LEU A 71 -15.36 1.87 14.81
N ILE A 72 -15.33 1.34 13.59
CA ILE A 72 -14.84 2.05 12.40
C ILE A 72 -15.71 3.26 12.09
N GLU A 73 -17.03 3.09 12.08
CA GLU A 73 -17.95 4.21 11.83
C GLU A 73 -17.76 5.35 12.83
N ASN A 74 -17.60 5.05 14.11
CA ASN A 74 -17.38 6.04 15.15
C ASN A 74 -16.06 6.82 14.94
N ILE A 75 -14.98 6.13 14.57
CA ILE A 75 -13.69 6.76 14.31
C ILE A 75 -13.78 7.66 13.08
N LEU A 76 -14.32 7.16 11.98
CA LEU A 76 -14.46 7.93 10.74
C LEU A 76 -15.35 9.17 10.96
N ARG A 77 -16.47 9.01 11.67
CA ARG A 77 -17.37 10.12 12.02
C ARG A 77 -16.68 11.16 12.93
N ARG A 78 -15.93 10.72 13.95
CA ARG A 78 -15.18 11.61 14.86
C ARG A 78 -14.19 12.50 14.10
N HIS A 79 -13.56 11.94 13.07
CA HIS A 79 -12.59 12.66 12.25
C HIS A 79 -13.20 13.28 10.98
N LYS A 80 -14.53 13.29 10.87
CA LYS A 80 -15.29 13.85 9.75
C LYS A 80 -14.86 13.24 8.38
N ILE A 81 -14.51 11.97 8.38
CA ILE A 81 -14.13 11.21 7.19
C ILE A 81 -15.41 10.59 6.63
N LYS A 82 -15.73 10.89 5.37
CA LYS A 82 -16.84 10.27 4.67
C LYS A 82 -16.50 8.83 4.33
N HIS A 83 -17.22 7.89 4.91
CA HIS A 83 -17.06 6.47 4.62
C HIS A 83 -17.86 6.07 3.40
N LYS A 84 -17.23 5.37 2.47
CA LYS A 84 -17.89 4.74 1.32
C LYS A 84 -17.51 3.27 1.28
N ASN A 85 -18.52 2.43 1.17
CA ASN A 85 -18.34 1.00 0.98
C ASN A 85 -18.59 0.68 -0.49
N TYR A 86 -17.73 -0.11 -1.11
CA TYR A 86 -17.95 -0.60 -2.47
C TYR A 86 -18.65 -1.95 -2.47
N THR A 87 -19.73 -2.02 -3.25
CA THR A 87 -20.23 -3.31 -3.72
C THR A 87 -19.39 -3.78 -4.90
N ALA A 88 -19.31 -5.07 -5.11
CA ALA A 88 -18.68 -5.72 -6.28
C ALA A 88 -19.23 -5.22 -7.65
N TYR A 89 -20.25 -4.39 -7.64
CA TYR A 89 -20.91 -3.84 -8.83
C TYR A 89 -20.38 -2.50 -9.35
N HIS A 90 -19.34 -1.90 -8.71
CA HIS A 90 -18.69 -0.69 -9.22
C HIS A 90 -17.22 -0.94 -9.57
N PRO A 91 -16.94 -1.57 -10.72
CA PRO A 91 -15.61 -2.01 -11.10
C PRO A 91 -14.59 -0.87 -11.27
N GLN A 92 -15.02 0.35 -11.55
CA GLN A 92 -14.10 1.48 -11.79
C GLN A 92 -13.39 1.97 -10.52
N ALA A 93 -14.01 1.83 -9.37
CA ALA A 93 -13.42 2.29 -8.11
C ALA A 93 -12.61 1.17 -7.41
N ASN A 94 -12.98 -0.08 -7.64
CA ASN A 94 -12.28 -1.26 -7.12
C ASN A 94 -11.04 -1.60 -7.97
N GLY A 95 -11.11 -1.39 -9.28
CA GLY A 95 -10.06 -1.79 -10.20
C GLY A 95 -8.66 -1.25 -9.85
N GLN A 96 -8.56 -0.11 -9.18
CA GLN A 96 -7.27 0.40 -8.78
C GLN A 96 -6.71 -0.29 -7.53
N VAL A 97 -7.54 -0.60 -6.57
CA VAL A 97 -7.13 -1.33 -5.36
C VAL A 97 -6.73 -2.75 -5.75
N GLU A 98 -7.52 -3.40 -6.61
CA GLU A 98 -7.22 -4.72 -7.16
C GLU A 98 -5.88 -4.74 -7.93
N VAL A 99 -5.64 -3.76 -8.82
CA VAL A 99 -4.36 -3.63 -9.54
C VAL A 99 -3.19 -3.42 -8.57
N THR A 100 -3.39 -2.66 -7.50
CA THR A 100 -2.38 -2.45 -6.47
C THR A 100 -2.07 -3.74 -5.73
N ASN A 101 -3.10 -4.47 -5.32
CA ASN A 101 -2.94 -5.73 -4.60
C ASN A 101 -2.23 -6.78 -5.45
N ILE A 102 -2.66 -6.94 -6.70
CA ILE A 102 -1.98 -7.82 -7.67
C ILE A 102 -0.51 -7.42 -7.83
N ALA A 103 -0.20 -6.13 -7.89
CA ALA A 103 1.19 -5.67 -8.02
C ALA A 103 2.02 -6.02 -6.76
N ILE A 104 1.48 -5.82 -5.56
CA ILE A 104 2.16 -6.21 -4.31
C ILE A 104 2.36 -7.73 -4.26
N GLU A 105 1.34 -8.51 -4.59
CA GLU A 105 1.42 -9.98 -4.64
C GLU A 105 2.48 -10.46 -5.64
N ILE A 106 2.55 -9.85 -6.83
CA ILE A 106 3.57 -10.17 -7.85
C ILE A 106 4.97 -9.86 -7.31
N ILE A 107 5.18 -8.70 -6.67
CA ILE A 107 6.48 -8.33 -6.12
C ILE A 107 6.87 -9.34 -5.01
N LEU A 108 5.97 -9.61 -4.08
CA LEU A 108 6.18 -10.60 -3.03
C LEU A 108 6.53 -11.98 -3.62
N THR A 109 5.75 -12.46 -4.59
CA THR A 109 5.97 -13.78 -5.21
C THR A 109 7.33 -13.90 -5.89
N LYS A 110 7.87 -12.79 -6.44
CA LYS A 110 9.17 -12.79 -7.11
C LYS A 110 10.36 -12.77 -6.16
N VAL A 111 10.19 -12.21 -4.95
CA VAL A 111 11.29 -11.97 -4.00
C VAL A 111 11.29 -12.99 -2.87
N VAL A 112 10.12 -13.51 -2.51
CA VAL A 112 9.97 -14.54 -1.46
C VAL A 112 10.74 -15.81 -1.81
N SER A 113 11.40 -16.39 -0.82
CA SER A 113 12.13 -17.65 -0.95
C SER A 113 11.24 -18.80 -1.43
N SER A 114 11.86 -19.90 -1.86
CA SER A 114 11.13 -21.11 -2.28
C SER A 114 10.22 -21.69 -1.21
N SER A 115 10.54 -21.44 0.07
CA SER A 115 9.70 -21.87 1.20
C SER A 115 8.45 -21.04 1.41
N ARG A 116 8.39 -19.83 0.84
CA ARG A 116 7.30 -18.84 0.99
C ARG A 116 6.95 -18.50 2.44
N LYS A 117 7.88 -18.66 3.38
CA LYS A 117 7.64 -18.43 4.82
C LYS A 117 8.20 -17.10 5.32
N ASP A 118 8.85 -16.34 4.48
CA ASP A 118 9.58 -15.10 4.77
C ASP A 118 8.91 -13.83 4.22
N TRP A 119 7.67 -13.95 3.69
CA TRP A 119 6.99 -12.82 3.07
C TRP A 119 6.72 -11.64 4.04
N VAL A 120 6.63 -11.90 5.35
CA VAL A 120 6.47 -10.83 6.36
C VAL A 120 7.70 -9.92 6.41
N GLU A 121 8.91 -10.51 6.30
CA GLU A 121 10.17 -9.77 6.32
C GLU A 121 10.34 -8.93 5.05
N ILE A 122 9.85 -9.45 3.93
CA ILE A 122 9.97 -8.86 2.59
C ILE A 122 8.86 -7.82 2.30
N LEU A 123 7.76 -7.82 3.06
CA LEU A 123 6.61 -6.95 2.79
C LEU A 123 6.98 -5.46 2.74
N VAL A 124 7.85 -5.01 3.64
CA VAL A 124 8.30 -3.59 3.68
C VAL A 124 9.05 -3.24 2.41
N GLU A 125 9.95 -4.12 1.97
CA GLU A 125 10.73 -3.94 0.74
C GLU A 125 9.83 -3.98 -0.50
N ALA A 126 8.85 -4.88 -0.54
CA ALA A 126 7.87 -4.96 -1.62
C ALA A 126 7.01 -3.68 -1.71
N THR A 127 6.59 -3.15 -0.56
CA THR A 127 5.83 -1.89 -0.49
C THR A 127 6.69 -0.71 -0.94
N TRP A 128 7.96 -0.68 -0.52
CA TRP A 128 8.93 0.31 -0.96
C TRP A 128 9.15 0.24 -2.48
N ALA A 129 9.40 -0.95 -3.02
CA ALA A 129 9.56 -1.16 -4.46
C ALA A 129 8.33 -0.68 -5.25
N TYR A 130 7.12 -0.97 -4.76
CA TYR A 130 5.90 -0.47 -5.37
C TYR A 130 5.83 1.05 -5.38
N ASN A 131 6.12 1.70 -4.24
CA ASN A 131 6.02 3.14 -4.06
C ASN A 131 7.10 3.93 -4.83
N THR A 132 8.23 3.31 -5.14
CA THR A 132 9.33 3.90 -5.92
C THR A 132 9.31 3.52 -7.40
N THR A 133 8.38 2.68 -7.83
CA THR A 133 8.20 2.30 -9.24
C THR A 133 7.35 3.33 -9.97
N TRP A 134 7.79 3.72 -11.17
CA TRP A 134 7.07 4.60 -12.08
C TRP A 134 5.65 4.10 -12.41
N LYS A 135 4.69 5.02 -12.41
CA LYS A 135 3.30 4.74 -12.77
C LYS A 135 2.90 5.49 -14.04
N THR A 136 2.55 4.76 -15.08
CA THR A 136 2.13 5.32 -16.38
C THR A 136 0.96 6.29 -16.27
N THR A 137 0.03 6.02 -15.33
CA THR A 137 -1.18 6.82 -15.12
C THR A 137 -0.90 8.21 -14.52
N THR A 138 0.11 8.34 -13.68
CA THR A 138 0.48 9.60 -13.03
C THR A 138 1.70 10.26 -13.64
N ARG A 139 2.49 9.52 -14.42
CA ARG A 139 3.81 9.90 -14.96
C ARG A 139 4.82 10.26 -13.86
N PHE A 140 4.65 9.70 -12.68
CA PHE A 140 5.53 9.87 -11.52
C PHE A 140 5.53 8.59 -10.71
N THR A 141 6.52 8.44 -9.83
CA THR A 141 6.42 7.43 -8.78
C THR A 141 5.47 7.91 -7.68
N PRO A 142 4.80 7.02 -6.94
CA PRO A 142 4.06 7.41 -5.74
C PRO A 142 4.92 8.20 -4.74
N TYR A 143 6.19 7.85 -4.64
CA TYR A 143 7.16 8.54 -3.78
C TYR A 143 7.36 10.01 -4.18
N ASP A 144 7.53 10.29 -5.47
CA ASP A 144 7.66 11.66 -5.98
C ASP A 144 6.43 12.51 -5.64
N LEU A 145 5.24 11.92 -5.79
CA LEU A 145 3.97 12.60 -5.51
C LEU A 145 3.70 12.84 -4.02
N VAL A 146 4.27 12.03 -3.14
CA VAL A 146 4.11 12.19 -1.69
C VAL A 146 5.12 13.16 -1.12
N TYR A 147 6.40 13.01 -1.49
CA TYR A 147 7.51 13.76 -0.86
C TYR A 147 8.02 14.94 -1.70
N GLY A 148 7.58 15.09 -2.95
CA GLY A 148 8.04 16.15 -3.84
C GLY A 148 9.49 16.03 -4.28
N LYS A 149 10.09 14.85 -4.14
CA LYS A 149 11.49 14.56 -4.50
C LYS A 149 11.64 13.11 -4.93
N LYS A 150 12.66 12.80 -5.71
CA LYS A 150 12.97 11.42 -6.12
C LYS A 150 13.45 10.59 -4.93
N ALA A 151 13.07 9.32 -4.90
CA ALA A 151 13.61 8.35 -3.96
C ALA A 151 15.10 8.12 -4.30
N MET A 152 15.94 8.05 -3.27
CA MET A 152 17.30 7.56 -3.43
C MET A 152 17.32 6.05 -3.24
N LEU A 153 17.71 5.31 -4.25
CA LEU A 153 17.84 3.88 -4.20
C LEU A 153 19.23 3.48 -3.74
N SER A 154 19.37 2.35 -3.06
CA SER A 154 20.67 1.87 -2.52
C SER A 154 21.76 1.81 -3.59
N ILE A 155 21.38 1.37 -4.79
CA ILE A 155 22.31 1.29 -5.92
C ILE A 155 22.86 2.66 -6.35
N GLU A 156 22.13 3.75 -6.12
CA GLU A 156 22.57 5.11 -6.47
C GLU A 156 23.68 5.62 -5.53
N PHE A 157 23.78 5.04 -4.33
CA PHE A 157 24.91 5.32 -3.42
C PHE A 157 26.19 4.62 -3.86
N GLU A 158 26.06 3.44 -4.47
CA GLU A 158 27.22 2.70 -4.99
C GLU A 158 27.68 3.21 -6.36
N PHE A 159 26.73 3.71 -7.17
CA PHE A 159 26.99 4.18 -8.54
C PHE A 159 26.51 5.63 -8.74
N ASN A 160 27.23 6.59 -8.17
CA ASN A 160 26.98 8.03 -8.38
C ASN A 160 26.92 8.43 -9.86
N THR A 161 27.59 7.68 -10.72
CA THR A 161 27.62 7.87 -12.18
C THR A 161 26.27 7.71 -12.85
N LEU A 162 25.41 6.79 -12.39
CA LEU A 162 24.10 6.55 -13.02
C LEU A 162 23.16 7.77 -12.90
N ARG A 163 23.19 8.45 -11.75
CA ARG A 163 22.37 9.64 -11.55
C ARG A 163 22.88 10.84 -12.35
N THR A 164 24.19 11.03 -12.39
CA THR A 164 24.84 12.09 -13.17
C THR A 164 24.56 11.92 -14.67
N THR A 165 24.50 10.68 -15.16
CA THR A 165 24.23 10.40 -16.57
C THR A 165 22.77 10.70 -16.94
N VAL A 166 21.82 10.43 -16.00
CA VAL A 166 20.40 10.74 -16.21
C VAL A 166 20.10 12.23 -16.03
N GLU A 167 20.80 12.92 -15.11
CA GLU A 167 20.64 14.37 -14.88
C GLU A 167 21.31 15.22 -15.97
N LEU A 168 22.32 14.70 -16.63
CA LEU A 168 23.02 15.40 -17.70
C LEU A 168 22.34 15.25 -19.07
N GLU A 169 21.16 14.55 -19.12
CA GLU A 169 20.44 14.32 -20.39
C GLU A 169 21.41 14.27 -21.55
N LEU A 170 22.29 13.30 -21.55
CA LEU A 170 23.04 13.05 -22.75
C LEU A 170 22.05 12.50 -23.75
N ASP A 171 21.49 13.40 -24.56
CA ASP A 171 20.86 13.08 -25.81
C ASP A 171 21.78 12.13 -26.58
N ILE A 172 21.40 10.85 -26.57
CA ILE A 172 22.00 9.83 -27.45
C ILE A 172 20.96 9.47 -28.47
#